data_8f021b252ba83de111f7c99f96d6d029
#
_entry.id   8f021b252ba83de111f7c99f96d6d029
#
_cell.length_a   1.000
_cell.length_b   1.000
_cell.length_c   1.000
_cell.angle_alpha   90.00
_cell.angle_beta   90.00
_cell.angle_gamma   90.00
#
_symmetry.space_group_name_H-M   'P 1'
#
loop_
_entity.id
_entity.type
_entity.pdbx_description
1 polymer ?
#
loop_
_entity_poly.entity_id
_entity_poly.type
_entity_poly.pdbx_seq_one_letter_code
_entity_poly.pdbx_strand_id
1 'polypeptide(L)'
;MKIIAHRGGAGLAPENTLSCIEAGLGCSNVSMIEVDVHLTKDGEVVVMHDPTVDRMTDGSGRIEDMTLNELKALHITGSDSESIPTLREVLNFIGDRAEVLLEIKRDDDRDDGLEKACLDIIKECGAYGRVTVQSFNDIVLDRFHSMDPDIRLEKLLFVRPFNLKKIVQQKHIASYNIFHLGLVTPGFVKRMHVLGKEVKVWTLQSPKQYHASNLDGIITDRPDLF
;
A
#
# COMPACT_ATOMS: atom_id res chain seq x y z
N MET A 1 -9.99 -6.46 13.84
CA MET A 1 -9.32 -5.24 13.35
C MET A 1 -7.92 -5.63 12.95
N LYS A 2 -7.51 -5.38 11.70
CA LYS A 2 -6.15 -5.66 11.19
C LYS A 2 -5.20 -4.53 11.59
N ILE A 3 -3.98 -4.87 11.99
CA ILE A 3 -2.87 -3.91 12.11
C ILE A 3 -2.00 -4.08 10.88
N ILE A 4 -1.79 -2.97 10.16
CA ILE A 4 -1.13 -2.91 8.86
C ILE A 4 0.12 -2.05 9.02
N ALA A 5 1.29 -2.64 8.78
CA ALA A 5 2.56 -1.94 8.88
C ALA A 5 2.77 -1.08 7.62
N HIS A 6 2.57 0.24 7.74
CA HIS A 6 2.70 1.22 6.66
C HIS A 6 4.15 1.29 6.18
N ARG A 7 4.36 1.10 4.87
CA ARG A 7 5.68 1.04 4.22
C ARG A 7 6.64 0.05 4.91
N GLY A 8 6.10 -1.09 5.40
CA GLY A 8 6.86 -2.06 6.18
C GLY A 8 6.92 -1.78 7.68
N GLY A 9 6.49 -0.62 8.15
CA GLY A 9 6.61 -0.11 9.53
C GLY A 9 7.63 1.02 9.61
N ALA A 10 7.39 2.11 8.87
CA ALA A 10 8.31 3.24 8.63
C ALA A 10 8.88 3.92 9.89
N GLY A 11 8.27 3.71 11.05
CA GLY A 11 8.80 4.17 12.34
C GLY A 11 9.81 3.23 13.01
N LEU A 12 10.10 2.07 12.41
CA LEU A 12 11.00 1.04 12.95
C LEU A 12 12.35 0.97 12.21
N ALA A 13 12.34 1.22 10.88
CA ALA A 13 13.51 1.18 10.00
C ALA A 13 13.26 2.02 8.74
N PRO A 14 14.23 2.21 7.83
CA PRO A 14 14.00 2.92 6.58
C PRO A 14 12.85 2.33 5.78
N GLU A 15 11.86 3.16 5.46
CA GLU A 15 10.59 2.75 4.83
C GLU A 15 10.78 1.99 3.51
N ASN A 16 9.85 1.07 3.20
CA ASN A 16 9.83 0.32 1.94
C ASN A 16 11.10 -0.51 1.66
N THR A 17 11.87 -0.87 2.70
CA THR A 17 13.05 -1.76 2.61
C THR A 17 12.74 -3.14 3.17
N LEU A 18 13.57 -4.15 2.83
CA LEU A 18 13.39 -5.49 3.36
C LEU A 18 13.62 -5.55 4.87
N SER A 19 14.54 -4.75 5.41
CA SER A 19 14.76 -4.65 6.86
C SER A 19 13.57 -4.02 7.58
N CYS A 20 12.93 -3.00 6.99
CA CYS A 20 11.71 -2.41 7.53
C CYS A 20 10.55 -3.41 7.55
N ILE A 21 10.38 -4.15 6.46
CA ILE A 21 9.37 -5.21 6.36
C ILE A 21 9.62 -6.29 7.43
N GLU A 22 10.89 -6.71 7.64
CA GLU A 22 11.23 -7.68 8.69
C GLU A 22 10.90 -7.15 10.09
N ALA A 23 11.21 -5.88 10.35
CA ALA A 23 10.86 -5.23 11.62
C ALA A 23 9.35 -5.19 11.84
N GLY A 24 8.58 -4.87 10.81
CA GLY A 24 7.11 -4.92 10.84
C GLY A 24 6.56 -6.31 11.09
N LEU A 25 7.09 -7.32 10.38
CA LEU A 25 6.73 -8.74 10.58
C LEU A 25 7.09 -9.27 11.97
N GLY A 26 8.11 -8.68 12.61
CA GLY A 26 8.48 -8.97 13.99
C GLY A 26 7.47 -8.51 15.04
N CYS A 27 6.55 -7.62 14.70
CA CYS A 27 5.46 -7.19 15.58
C CYS A 27 4.34 -8.23 15.56
N SER A 28 4.06 -8.88 16.68
CA SER A 28 3.15 -10.05 16.78
C SER A 28 1.69 -9.77 16.41
N ASN A 29 1.28 -8.51 16.38
CA ASN A 29 -0.06 -8.04 16.05
C ASN A 29 -0.24 -7.65 14.58
N VAL A 30 0.85 -7.58 13.80
CA VAL A 30 0.80 -7.25 12.37
C VAL A 30 0.23 -8.42 11.58
N SER A 31 -0.80 -8.14 10.78
CA SER A 31 -1.42 -9.11 9.89
C SER A 31 -1.18 -8.82 8.41
N MET A 32 -0.73 -7.60 8.10
CA MET A 32 -0.55 -7.14 6.72
C MET A 32 0.58 -6.13 6.65
N ILE A 33 1.39 -6.22 5.61
CA ILE A 33 2.43 -5.25 5.27
C ILE A 33 1.93 -4.38 4.13
N GLU A 34 2.00 -3.08 4.30
CA GLU A 34 1.69 -2.14 3.23
C GLU A 34 2.99 -1.65 2.57
N VAL A 35 2.99 -1.55 1.23
CA VAL A 35 4.10 -1.07 0.41
C VAL A 35 3.60 -0.31 -0.80
N ASP A 36 4.43 0.63 -1.30
CA ASP A 36 4.15 1.51 -2.42
C ASP A 36 4.96 1.11 -3.66
N VAL A 37 4.40 1.20 -4.86
CA VAL A 37 5.12 0.81 -6.08
C VAL A 37 5.09 1.85 -7.19
N HIS A 38 6.18 1.85 -7.96
CA HIS A 38 6.36 2.59 -9.21
C HIS A 38 6.94 1.70 -10.32
N LEU A 39 6.75 2.13 -11.57
CA LEU A 39 7.34 1.50 -12.75
C LEU A 39 8.65 2.19 -13.12
N THR A 40 9.69 1.41 -13.40
CA THR A 40 10.98 1.91 -13.90
C THR A 40 10.93 2.15 -15.41
N LYS A 41 11.97 2.80 -15.94
CA LYS A 41 12.15 3.06 -17.38
C LYS A 41 12.14 1.78 -18.23
N ASP A 42 12.68 0.70 -17.71
CA ASP A 42 12.78 -0.60 -18.37
C ASP A 42 11.65 -1.58 -18.00
N GLY A 43 10.58 -1.07 -17.34
CA GLY A 43 9.35 -1.81 -17.10
C GLY A 43 9.36 -2.72 -15.87
N GLU A 44 10.33 -2.57 -14.98
CA GLU A 44 10.36 -3.29 -13.71
C GLU A 44 9.55 -2.56 -12.64
N VAL A 45 8.97 -3.31 -11.69
CA VAL A 45 8.18 -2.73 -10.59
C VAL A 45 9.05 -2.68 -9.34
N VAL A 46 9.29 -1.46 -8.84
CA VAL A 46 10.11 -1.20 -7.64
C VAL A 46 9.26 -0.65 -6.50
N VAL A 47 9.74 -0.88 -5.27
CA VAL A 47 9.03 -0.49 -4.05
C VAL A 47 9.64 0.80 -3.50
N MET A 48 8.89 1.90 -3.57
CA MET A 48 9.26 3.23 -3.11
C MET A 48 7.99 4.08 -2.98
N HIS A 49 7.94 4.99 -2.00
CA HIS A 49 6.79 5.88 -1.85
C HIS A 49 6.81 7.06 -2.83
N ASP A 50 7.95 7.78 -2.89
CA ASP A 50 8.07 8.98 -3.70
C ASP A 50 8.30 8.63 -5.19
N PRO A 51 7.87 9.47 -6.13
CA PRO A 51 8.18 9.27 -7.55
C PRO A 51 9.65 9.55 -7.89
N THR A 52 10.43 10.04 -6.93
CA THR A 52 11.88 10.33 -7.06
C THR A 52 12.66 9.62 -5.97
N VAL A 53 13.94 9.35 -6.23
CA VAL A 53 14.82 8.64 -5.28
C VAL A 53 15.45 9.55 -4.23
N ASP A 54 15.34 10.87 -4.37
CA ASP A 54 16.12 11.91 -3.67
C ASP A 54 16.03 11.84 -2.15
N ARG A 55 14.85 11.55 -1.59
CA ARG A 55 14.64 11.54 -0.13
C ARG A 55 15.23 10.30 0.53
N MET A 56 15.13 9.16 -0.15
CA MET A 56 15.40 7.86 0.46
C MET A 56 16.76 7.27 0.06
N THR A 57 17.48 7.89 -0.90
CA THR A 57 18.76 7.35 -1.39
C THR A 57 19.83 8.43 -1.49
N ASP A 58 21.06 8.01 -1.80
CA ASP A 58 22.20 8.87 -2.12
C ASP A 58 22.19 9.40 -3.57
N GLY A 59 21.17 9.02 -4.37
CA GLY A 59 20.97 9.50 -5.75
C GLY A 59 19.94 10.60 -5.88
N SER A 60 19.66 10.98 -7.13
CA SER A 60 18.62 11.96 -7.46
C SER A 60 17.98 11.65 -8.81
N GLY A 61 16.69 11.97 -8.96
CA GLY A 61 15.95 11.81 -10.21
C GLY A 61 14.67 10.98 -10.04
N ARG A 62 13.92 10.89 -11.16
CA ARG A 62 12.63 10.18 -11.18
C ARG A 62 12.83 8.68 -11.43
N ILE A 63 12.07 7.86 -10.75
CA ILE A 63 12.10 6.40 -10.92
C ILE A 63 11.76 6.00 -12.36
N GLU A 64 10.78 6.66 -12.97
CA GLU A 64 10.34 6.37 -14.35
C GLU A 64 11.41 6.68 -15.42
N ASP A 65 12.42 7.47 -15.10
CA ASP A 65 13.53 7.82 -15.99
C ASP A 65 14.77 6.90 -15.80
N MET A 66 14.75 6.03 -14.79
CA MET A 66 15.87 5.16 -14.40
C MET A 66 15.55 3.69 -14.66
N THR A 67 16.56 2.94 -15.10
CA THR A 67 16.50 1.47 -15.20
C THR A 67 16.61 0.81 -13.82
N LEU A 68 16.17 -0.45 -13.70
CA LEU A 68 16.36 -1.22 -12.47
C LEU A 68 17.83 -1.27 -12.04
N ASN A 69 18.76 -1.45 -12.98
CA ASN A 69 20.19 -1.51 -12.68
C ASN A 69 20.71 -0.18 -12.08
N GLU A 70 20.27 0.96 -12.59
CA GLU A 70 20.62 2.28 -12.04
C GLU A 70 20.03 2.44 -10.63
N LEU A 71 18.78 2.05 -10.40
CA LEU A 71 18.14 2.12 -9.10
C LEU A 71 18.79 1.17 -8.07
N LYS A 72 19.20 -0.03 -8.49
CA LYS A 72 19.89 -1.00 -7.62
C LYS A 72 21.31 -0.57 -7.22
N ALA A 73 21.93 0.34 -7.97
CA ALA A 73 23.24 0.93 -7.64
C ALA A 73 23.16 2.02 -6.55
N LEU A 74 21.96 2.51 -6.22
CA LEU A 74 21.72 3.50 -5.17
C LEU A 74 21.66 2.85 -3.79
N HIS A 75 22.15 3.58 -2.78
CA HIS A 75 22.12 3.14 -1.39
C HIS A 75 20.98 3.84 -0.63
N ILE A 76 20.20 3.09 0.13
CA ILE A 76 19.15 3.64 0.98
C ILE A 76 19.78 4.44 2.13
N THR A 77 19.36 5.67 2.30
CA THR A 77 19.81 6.53 3.41
C THR A 77 19.46 5.89 4.75
N GLY A 78 20.47 5.73 5.61
CA GLY A 78 20.29 5.08 6.92
C GLY A 78 20.44 3.55 6.89
N SER A 79 20.90 2.98 5.77
CA SER A 79 21.28 1.57 5.66
C SER A 79 22.59 1.42 4.84
N ASP A 80 23.52 0.61 5.33
CA ASP A 80 24.80 0.37 4.65
C ASP A 80 24.74 -0.78 3.62
N SER A 81 23.61 -1.51 3.54
CA SER A 81 23.51 -2.75 2.76
C SER A 81 22.24 -2.88 1.91
N GLU A 82 21.31 -1.94 2.00
CA GLU A 82 20.05 -2.05 1.28
C GLU A 82 20.00 -1.15 0.04
N SER A 83 19.39 -1.66 -1.00
CA SER A 83 18.99 -0.95 -2.20
C SER A 83 17.47 -0.97 -2.36
N ILE A 84 16.94 -0.19 -3.29
CA ILE A 84 15.50 -0.18 -3.61
C ILE A 84 15.07 -1.60 -4.01
N PRO A 85 14.12 -2.23 -3.28
CA PRO A 85 13.67 -3.58 -3.64
C PRO A 85 12.67 -3.54 -4.80
N THR A 86 12.61 -4.63 -5.56
CA THR A 86 11.53 -4.88 -6.52
C THR A 86 10.29 -5.44 -5.80
N LEU A 87 9.12 -5.31 -6.41
CA LEU A 87 7.90 -5.94 -5.89
C LEU A 87 8.07 -7.47 -5.75
N ARG A 88 8.75 -8.11 -6.72
CA ARG A 88 9.03 -9.54 -6.69
C ARG A 88 9.88 -9.94 -5.48
N GLU A 89 10.93 -9.18 -5.17
CA GLU A 89 11.78 -9.42 -3.99
C GLU A 89 10.95 -9.30 -2.71
N VAL A 90 10.11 -8.27 -2.61
CA VAL A 90 9.25 -8.04 -1.45
C VAL A 90 8.22 -9.16 -1.27
N LEU A 91 7.51 -9.56 -2.32
CA LEU A 91 6.51 -10.63 -2.23
C LEU A 91 7.13 -11.98 -1.84
N ASN A 92 8.30 -12.31 -2.41
CA ASN A 92 9.04 -13.53 -2.05
C ASN A 92 9.58 -13.46 -0.61
N PHE A 93 10.05 -12.29 -0.19
CA PHE A 93 10.57 -12.09 1.17
C PHE A 93 9.46 -12.23 2.22
N ILE A 94 8.30 -11.60 2.01
CA ILE A 94 7.16 -11.74 2.92
C ILE A 94 6.67 -13.20 2.96
N GLY A 95 6.62 -13.88 1.80
CA GLY A 95 6.12 -15.25 1.71
C GLY A 95 4.71 -15.36 2.29
N ASP A 96 4.46 -16.39 3.10
CA ASP A 96 3.17 -16.64 3.75
C ASP A 96 3.08 -16.02 5.16
N ARG A 97 4.06 -15.19 5.56
CA ARG A 97 4.13 -14.61 6.91
C ARG A 97 3.08 -13.53 7.18
N ALA A 98 2.63 -12.81 6.14
CA ALA A 98 1.59 -11.78 6.22
C ALA A 98 0.88 -11.58 4.88
N GLU A 99 -0.30 -10.94 4.93
CA GLU A 99 -0.93 -10.38 3.74
C GLU A 99 -0.18 -9.10 3.28
N VAL A 100 -0.40 -8.68 2.04
CA VAL A 100 0.22 -7.47 1.47
C VAL A 100 -0.87 -6.49 1.01
N LEU A 101 -0.75 -5.23 1.42
CA LEU A 101 -1.53 -4.11 0.92
C LEU A 101 -0.64 -3.31 -0.04
N LEU A 102 -0.88 -3.44 -1.33
CA LEU A 102 -0.07 -2.87 -2.39
C LEU A 102 -0.66 -1.54 -2.87
N GLU A 103 0.01 -0.42 -2.59
CA GLU A 103 -0.40 0.87 -3.12
C GLU A 103 0.22 1.13 -4.49
N ILE A 104 -0.65 1.36 -5.48
CA ILE A 104 -0.23 1.81 -6.82
C ILE A 104 -0.14 3.33 -6.81
N LYS A 105 1.08 3.85 -6.87
CA LYS A 105 1.37 5.28 -6.91
C LYS A 105 1.17 5.83 -8.31
N ARG A 106 0.04 6.54 -8.50
CA ARG A 106 -0.27 7.16 -9.78
C ARG A 106 -1.17 8.38 -9.60
N ASP A 107 -0.66 9.53 -10.03
CA ASP A 107 -1.34 10.82 -9.96
C ASP A 107 -2.06 11.19 -11.29
N ASP A 108 -1.79 10.45 -12.36
CA ASP A 108 -2.38 10.66 -13.70
C ASP A 108 -3.12 9.40 -14.21
N ASP A 109 -3.77 9.54 -15.37
CA ASP A 109 -4.59 8.49 -15.97
C ASP A 109 -3.86 7.71 -17.10
N ARG A 110 -2.54 7.92 -17.26
CA ARG A 110 -1.78 7.21 -18.29
C ARG A 110 -1.77 5.70 -18.04
N ASP A 111 -1.72 4.94 -19.11
CA ASP A 111 -1.54 3.49 -19.10
C ASP A 111 -0.13 3.19 -19.61
N ASP A 112 0.80 2.98 -18.70
CA ASP A 112 2.18 2.60 -18.99
C ASP A 112 2.47 1.13 -18.67
N GLY A 113 1.44 0.37 -18.28
CA GLY A 113 1.53 -1.05 -17.99
C GLY A 113 1.86 -1.40 -16.54
N LEU A 114 1.94 -0.43 -15.62
CA LEU A 114 2.24 -0.68 -14.20
C LEU A 114 1.25 -1.67 -13.58
N GLU A 115 -0.06 -1.47 -13.80
CA GLU A 115 -1.11 -2.31 -13.24
C GLU A 115 -0.98 -3.76 -13.72
N LYS A 116 -0.70 -3.94 -15.02
CA LYS A 116 -0.49 -5.27 -15.60
C LYS A 116 0.78 -5.93 -15.06
N ALA A 117 1.89 -5.20 -14.99
CA ALA A 117 3.14 -5.72 -14.45
C ALA A 117 2.98 -6.17 -12.99
N CYS A 118 2.29 -5.37 -12.16
CA CYS A 118 1.97 -5.76 -10.78
C CYS A 118 1.14 -7.04 -10.72
N LEU A 119 0.08 -7.14 -11.52
CA LEU A 119 -0.80 -8.32 -11.52
C LEU A 119 -0.04 -9.59 -11.97
N ASP A 120 0.82 -9.48 -12.98
CA ASP A 120 1.64 -10.59 -13.47
C ASP A 120 2.62 -11.05 -12.36
N ILE A 121 3.33 -10.13 -11.71
CA ILE A 121 4.26 -10.43 -10.60
C ILE A 121 3.51 -11.09 -9.42
N ILE A 122 2.32 -10.59 -9.04
CA ILE A 122 1.49 -11.17 -7.98
C ILE A 122 1.17 -12.64 -8.30
N LYS A 123 0.79 -12.94 -9.54
CA LYS A 123 0.45 -14.30 -9.99
C LYS A 123 1.69 -15.20 -10.03
N GLU A 124 2.79 -14.74 -10.60
CA GLU A 124 4.05 -15.46 -10.71
C GLU A 124 4.67 -15.81 -9.35
N CYS A 125 4.53 -14.92 -8.36
CA CYS A 125 4.98 -15.18 -6.98
C CYS A 125 4.01 -16.06 -6.16
N GLY A 126 2.89 -16.53 -6.75
CA GLY A 126 1.86 -17.27 -6.02
C GLY A 126 1.21 -16.46 -4.89
N ALA A 127 1.23 -15.13 -4.99
CA ALA A 127 0.77 -14.23 -3.94
C ALA A 127 -0.69 -13.77 -4.09
N TYR A 128 -1.39 -14.25 -5.11
CA TYR A 128 -2.71 -13.76 -5.52
C TYR A 128 -3.74 -13.71 -4.39
N GLY A 129 -3.83 -14.75 -3.56
CA GLY A 129 -4.82 -14.84 -2.48
C GLY A 129 -4.51 -13.99 -1.24
N ARG A 130 -3.32 -13.35 -1.19
CA ARG A 130 -2.85 -12.58 -0.02
C ARG A 130 -2.43 -11.15 -0.34
N VAL A 131 -2.57 -10.72 -1.62
CA VAL A 131 -2.35 -9.33 -2.02
C VAL A 131 -3.69 -8.62 -2.19
N THR A 132 -3.81 -7.45 -1.60
CA THR A 132 -4.89 -6.48 -1.81
C THR A 132 -4.30 -5.24 -2.44
N VAL A 133 -4.91 -4.72 -3.49
CA VAL A 133 -4.44 -3.50 -4.17
C VAL A 133 -5.20 -2.29 -3.66
N GLN A 134 -4.50 -1.19 -3.39
CA GLN A 134 -5.10 0.10 -3.06
C GLN A 134 -4.57 1.22 -3.96
N SER A 135 -5.38 2.24 -4.18
CA SER A 135 -4.97 3.47 -4.87
C SER A 135 -5.89 4.65 -4.54
N PHE A 136 -5.33 5.87 -4.67
CA PHE A 136 -6.12 7.11 -4.72
C PHE A 136 -6.85 7.29 -6.06
N ASN A 137 -6.36 6.68 -7.13
CA ASN A 137 -6.91 6.83 -8.47
C ASN A 137 -7.98 5.77 -8.76
N ASP A 138 -9.21 6.20 -9.08
CA ASP A 138 -10.30 5.28 -9.44
C ASP A 138 -10.01 4.52 -10.74
N ILE A 139 -9.32 5.15 -11.71
CA ILE A 139 -9.00 4.53 -13.01
C ILE A 139 -8.05 3.35 -12.84
N VAL A 140 -7.06 3.47 -11.95
CA VAL A 140 -6.17 2.37 -11.57
C VAL A 140 -6.98 1.18 -11.04
N LEU A 141 -7.90 1.43 -10.10
CA LEU A 141 -8.73 0.37 -9.51
C LEU A 141 -9.68 -0.26 -10.55
N ASP A 142 -10.26 0.55 -11.44
CA ASP A 142 -11.12 0.08 -12.52
C ASP A 142 -10.33 -0.77 -13.55
N ARG A 143 -9.06 -0.42 -13.84
CA ARG A 143 -8.17 -1.23 -14.69
C ARG A 143 -7.87 -2.59 -14.06
N PHE A 144 -7.49 -2.63 -12.77
CA PHE A 144 -7.30 -3.90 -12.07
C PHE A 144 -8.55 -4.76 -12.11
N HIS A 145 -9.72 -4.18 -11.81
CA HIS A 145 -11.00 -4.91 -11.88
C HIS A 145 -11.32 -5.45 -13.29
N SER A 146 -10.96 -4.68 -14.32
CA SER A 146 -11.18 -5.10 -15.71
C SER A 146 -10.25 -6.23 -16.14
N MET A 147 -8.99 -6.26 -15.64
CA MET A 147 -8.02 -7.32 -15.91
C MET A 147 -8.29 -8.57 -15.08
N ASP A 148 -8.74 -8.40 -13.84
CA ASP A 148 -9.01 -9.48 -12.91
C ASP A 148 -10.11 -9.07 -11.90
N PRO A 149 -11.37 -9.49 -12.14
CA PRO A 149 -12.49 -9.12 -11.26
C PRO A 149 -12.42 -9.66 -9.84
N ASP A 150 -11.60 -10.68 -9.59
CA ASP A 150 -11.51 -11.35 -8.30
C ASP A 150 -10.41 -10.78 -7.40
N ILE A 151 -9.51 -9.92 -7.93
CA ILE A 151 -8.51 -9.25 -7.10
C ILE A 151 -9.17 -8.30 -6.11
N ARG A 152 -8.76 -8.34 -4.85
CA ARG A 152 -9.31 -7.48 -3.82
C ARG A 152 -8.80 -6.05 -3.98
N LEU A 153 -9.73 -5.08 -4.07
CA LEU A 153 -9.45 -3.66 -4.30
C LEU A 153 -9.94 -2.80 -3.15
N GLU A 154 -9.12 -1.81 -2.78
CA GLU A 154 -9.41 -0.84 -1.73
C GLU A 154 -9.14 0.58 -2.20
N LYS A 155 -9.97 1.54 -1.74
CA LYS A 155 -9.89 2.94 -2.15
C LYS A 155 -9.27 3.80 -1.05
N LEU A 156 -8.19 4.52 -1.39
CA LEU A 156 -7.60 5.55 -0.53
C LEU A 156 -8.35 6.87 -0.65
N LEU A 157 -8.58 7.53 0.49
CA LEU A 157 -9.25 8.83 0.56
C LEU A 157 -8.66 9.70 1.68
N PHE A 158 -8.49 11.00 1.42
CA PHE A 158 -8.14 11.97 2.46
C PHE A 158 -9.32 12.31 3.37
N VAL A 159 -10.54 12.32 2.84
CA VAL A 159 -11.76 12.66 3.58
C VAL A 159 -12.83 11.62 3.27
N ARG A 160 -13.61 11.23 4.28
CA ARG A 160 -14.74 10.31 4.08
C ARG A 160 -15.72 10.84 3.03
N PRO A 161 -16.27 9.98 2.18
CA PRO A 161 -17.25 10.40 1.21
C PRO A 161 -18.55 10.82 1.89
N PHE A 162 -19.08 11.97 1.49
CA PHE A 162 -20.37 12.47 1.96
C PHE A 162 -21.54 11.88 1.14
N ASN A 163 -21.30 11.62 -0.16
CA ASN A 163 -22.28 11.01 -1.04
C ASN A 163 -22.06 9.50 -1.16
N LEU A 164 -22.88 8.72 -0.48
CA LEU A 164 -22.78 7.26 -0.49
C LEU A 164 -23.25 6.60 -1.80
N LYS A 165 -23.87 7.36 -2.74
CA LYS A 165 -24.30 6.79 -4.03
C LYS A 165 -23.12 6.26 -4.84
N LYS A 166 -21.98 6.97 -4.84
CA LYS A 166 -20.77 6.52 -5.52
C LYS A 166 -20.26 5.21 -4.93
N ILE A 167 -20.29 5.06 -3.60
CA ILE A 167 -19.87 3.84 -2.90
C ILE A 167 -20.73 2.63 -3.32
N VAL A 168 -22.05 2.83 -3.42
CA VAL A 168 -22.98 1.76 -3.85
C VAL A 168 -22.71 1.34 -5.30
N GLN A 169 -22.28 2.28 -6.16
CA GLN A 169 -21.92 2.00 -7.56
C GLN A 169 -20.58 1.26 -7.68
N GLN A 170 -19.60 1.56 -6.84
CA GLN A 170 -18.27 0.94 -6.81
C GLN A 170 -18.33 -0.43 -6.10
N LYS A 171 -19.03 -1.41 -6.70
CA LYS A 171 -19.24 -2.73 -6.09
C LYS A 171 -17.95 -3.51 -5.90
N HIS A 172 -16.97 -3.33 -6.81
CA HIS A 172 -15.66 -3.98 -6.80
C HIS A 172 -14.73 -3.47 -5.69
N ILE A 173 -15.00 -2.31 -5.09
CA ILE A 173 -14.20 -1.80 -3.96
C ILE A 173 -14.66 -2.45 -2.66
N ALA A 174 -13.75 -3.15 -2.00
CA ALA A 174 -14.03 -3.87 -0.74
C ALA A 174 -13.91 -2.98 0.50
N SER A 175 -12.91 -2.08 0.52
CA SER A 175 -12.62 -1.20 1.67
C SER A 175 -12.36 0.24 1.23
N TYR A 176 -12.65 1.16 2.14
CA TYR A 176 -12.29 2.58 2.03
C TYR A 176 -11.30 2.94 3.14
N ASN A 177 -10.06 3.23 2.73
CA ASN A 177 -8.95 3.53 3.61
C ASN A 177 -8.82 5.06 3.72
N ILE A 178 -9.15 5.63 4.86
CA ILE A 178 -9.39 7.07 5.03
C ILE A 178 -8.33 7.67 5.94
N PHE A 179 -7.79 8.84 5.58
CA PHE A 179 -6.87 9.58 6.42
C PHE A 179 -7.49 9.83 7.80
N HIS A 180 -6.73 9.68 8.88
CA HIS A 180 -7.25 9.71 10.25
C HIS A 180 -7.96 11.03 10.64
N LEU A 181 -7.58 12.16 10.02
CA LEU A 181 -8.29 13.43 10.14
C LEU A 181 -9.47 13.58 9.18
N GLY A 182 -9.78 12.55 8.37
CA GLY A 182 -10.79 12.55 7.33
C GLY A 182 -12.24 12.39 7.82
N LEU A 183 -12.55 12.77 9.07
CA LEU A 183 -13.89 12.79 9.67
C LEU A 183 -14.53 11.39 9.80
N VAL A 184 -13.74 10.35 10.05
CA VAL A 184 -14.25 9.01 10.30
C VAL A 184 -14.92 8.96 11.68
N THR A 185 -16.20 8.63 11.70
CA THR A 185 -17.02 8.52 12.91
C THR A 185 -17.62 7.12 13.06
N PRO A 186 -17.96 6.66 14.28
CA PRO A 186 -18.63 5.37 14.46
C PRO A 186 -19.88 5.20 13.62
N GLY A 187 -20.69 6.27 13.47
CA GLY A 187 -21.89 6.25 12.65
C GLY A 187 -21.59 6.14 11.14
N PHE A 188 -20.48 6.67 10.66
CA PHE A 188 -20.02 6.47 9.30
C PHE A 188 -19.58 5.00 9.07
N VAL A 189 -18.74 4.46 9.96
CA VAL A 189 -18.28 3.06 9.89
C VAL A 189 -19.48 2.10 9.84
N LYS A 190 -20.44 2.28 10.75
CA LYS A 190 -21.67 1.46 10.75
C LYS A 190 -22.43 1.51 9.42
N ARG A 191 -22.52 2.70 8.79
CA ARG A 191 -23.18 2.82 7.47
C ARG A 191 -22.39 2.11 6.36
N MET A 192 -21.06 2.16 6.39
CA MET A 192 -20.23 1.45 5.44
C MET A 192 -20.40 -0.07 5.58
N HIS A 193 -20.43 -0.59 6.81
CA HIS A 193 -20.70 -2.01 7.07
C HIS A 193 -22.06 -2.46 6.55
N VAL A 194 -23.12 -1.64 6.70
CA VAL A 194 -24.45 -1.94 6.11
C VAL A 194 -24.39 -2.03 4.58
N LEU A 195 -23.45 -1.30 3.94
CA LEU A 195 -23.22 -1.37 2.49
C LEU A 195 -22.27 -2.51 2.10
N GLY A 196 -21.83 -3.34 3.05
CA GLY A 196 -20.86 -4.42 2.82
C GLY A 196 -19.44 -3.92 2.55
N LYS A 197 -19.09 -2.72 3.04
CA LYS A 197 -17.78 -2.10 2.84
C LYS A 197 -17.01 -2.01 4.15
N GLU A 198 -15.72 -2.35 4.11
CA GLU A 198 -14.80 -2.14 5.22
C GLU A 198 -14.33 -0.68 5.30
N VAL A 199 -13.88 -0.28 6.49
CA VAL A 199 -13.26 1.03 6.73
C VAL A 199 -11.96 0.84 7.49
N LYS A 200 -10.86 1.33 6.91
CA LYS A 200 -9.56 1.43 7.56
C LYS A 200 -9.16 2.89 7.70
N VAL A 201 -8.23 3.19 8.60
CA VAL A 201 -7.67 4.55 8.76
C VAL A 201 -6.15 4.53 8.63
N TRP A 202 -5.61 5.61 8.05
CA TRP A 202 -4.19 5.85 7.86
C TRP A 202 -3.84 7.32 8.11
N THR A 203 -2.61 7.77 8.44
CA THR A 203 -1.60 6.96 9.10
C THR A 203 -1.70 7.28 10.58
N LEU A 204 -1.92 6.29 11.43
CA LEU A 204 -1.94 6.49 12.88
C LEU A 204 -0.54 6.29 13.44
N GLN A 205 -0.09 7.21 14.28
CA GLN A 205 1.22 7.17 14.95
C GLN A 205 1.14 6.60 16.37
N SER A 206 -0.07 6.53 16.92
CA SER A 206 -0.30 5.97 18.25
C SER A 206 -1.77 5.62 18.46
N PRO A 207 -2.08 4.69 19.42
CA PRO A 207 -3.45 4.36 19.79
C PRO A 207 -4.30 5.56 20.28
N LYS A 208 -3.65 6.62 20.79
CA LYS A 208 -4.34 7.84 21.24
C LYS A 208 -5.01 8.64 20.13
N GLN A 209 -4.57 8.44 18.87
CA GLN A 209 -5.18 9.09 17.69
C GLN A 209 -6.42 8.35 17.19
N TYR A 210 -6.74 7.20 17.78
CA TYR A 210 -7.86 6.37 17.40
C TYR A 210 -9.16 6.85 18.07
N HIS A 211 -10.09 7.34 17.27
CA HIS A 211 -11.35 7.91 17.77
C HIS A 211 -12.63 7.22 17.27
N ALA A 212 -12.50 6.30 16.34
CA ALA A 212 -13.65 5.57 15.77
C ALA A 212 -13.68 4.12 16.25
N SER A 213 -14.80 3.67 16.79
CA SER A 213 -15.00 2.26 17.12
C SER A 213 -15.34 1.44 15.87
N ASN A 214 -15.00 0.15 15.90
CA ASN A 214 -15.35 -0.85 14.87
C ASN A 214 -14.70 -0.64 13.50
N LEU A 215 -13.48 -0.06 13.44
CA LEU A 215 -12.67 -0.08 12.22
C LEU A 215 -12.24 -1.52 11.88
N ASP A 216 -12.11 -1.79 10.58
CA ASP A 216 -11.65 -3.08 10.08
C ASP A 216 -10.13 -3.16 10.08
N GLY A 217 -9.42 -2.02 9.98
CA GLY A 217 -7.97 -1.96 10.07
C GLY A 217 -7.41 -0.58 10.37
N ILE A 218 -6.16 -0.61 10.81
CA ILE A 218 -5.31 0.56 11.08
C ILE A 218 -4.02 0.41 10.29
N ILE A 219 -3.67 1.42 9.50
CA ILE A 219 -2.40 1.53 8.78
C ILE A 219 -1.52 2.48 9.60
N THR A 220 -0.33 2.02 10.02
CA THR A 220 0.52 2.72 10.98
C THR A 220 2.01 2.55 10.68
N ASP A 221 2.80 3.62 10.93
CA ASP A 221 4.25 3.55 10.91
C ASP A 221 4.83 2.85 12.14
N ARG A 222 4.06 2.78 13.23
CA ARG A 222 4.47 2.24 14.53
C ARG A 222 3.58 1.07 14.93
N PRO A 223 3.65 -0.08 14.20
CA PRO A 223 2.84 -1.25 14.52
C PRO A 223 3.15 -1.85 15.90
N ASP A 224 4.34 -1.59 16.43
CA ASP A 224 4.78 -1.98 17.78
C ASP A 224 3.98 -1.32 18.93
N LEU A 225 3.23 -0.26 18.63
CA LEU A 225 2.45 0.48 19.64
C LEU A 225 0.96 0.05 19.71
N PHE A 226 0.47 -0.85 18.85
CA PHE A 226 -0.94 -1.22 18.74
C PHE A 226 -1.26 -2.64 19.20
#